data_3792cc575abfd0c61e458d457a527650
#
_entry.id   3792cc575abfd0c61e458d457a527650
#
_cell.length_a   1.000
_cell.length_b   1.000
_cell.length_c   1.000
_cell.angle_alpha   90.00
_cell.angle_beta   90.00
_cell.angle_gamma   90.00
#
_symmetry.space_group_name_H-M   'P 1'
#
loop_
_entity.id
_entity.type
_entity.pdbx_description
1 polymer ?
#
loop_
_entity_poly.entity_id
_entity_poly.type
_entity_poly.pdbx_seq_one_letter_code
_entity_poly.pdbx_strand_id
1 'polypeptide(L)'
;MKRFSELFKLALCFSFCFLGLQAQSQMIANISDDIKTDFGIYQPYTANFTPDVPLFSVEPDFSNVENFSDFYGFSAVDSALLLQNHFTVRRSQFKQLYDIYNDCTWDGTPLFVTTDAVLHIYHVLYDKILAEIEIQKFVPALELLTKTLIDSTQSQYNTATGPEIKETLRRNLAFLCVSQKLLKGSDFTVPEPVSALVDSELTLIANHDGFYTPPVLGPFNLLDYSQFIPRGHYTTNDTLTVYFKAMMWQGWTIFTMEPAKFDNLARRHTLQALLLTQMLFNLDANGNSLLDLWKMIYEPTVFFVGKTDDPNILHYKTIAAQVYGSDFLSLSADSLANSTLLENFMTEAQKLPEPKIPNWIYGSFTTYKGFRLMGQRFIP
;
A
#
# COMPACT_ATOMS: atom_id res chain seq x y z
N MET A 1 20.74 -5.20 26.61
CA MET A 1 21.25 -5.36 25.27
C MET A 1 21.36 -6.81 24.77
N LYS A 2 21.91 -7.79 25.52
CA LYS A 2 22.00 -9.20 25.06
C LYS A 2 20.64 -9.92 24.91
N ARG A 3 19.63 -9.65 25.74
CA ARG A 3 18.29 -10.25 25.66
C ARG A 3 17.46 -9.72 24.49
N PHE A 4 17.67 -8.49 24.07
CA PHE A 4 17.02 -7.90 22.88
C PHE A 4 17.52 -8.55 21.58
N SER A 5 18.81 -8.91 21.53
CA SER A 5 19.40 -9.64 20.40
C SER A 5 18.82 -11.05 20.21
N GLU A 6 18.47 -11.73 21.29
CA GLU A 6 17.89 -13.10 21.20
C GLU A 6 16.41 -13.07 20.83
N LEU A 7 15.65 -12.08 21.29
CA LEU A 7 14.26 -11.86 20.84
C LEU A 7 14.20 -11.45 19.35
N PHE A 8 15.18 -10.66 18.90
CA PHE A 8 15.30 -10.29 17.48
C PHE A 8 15.67 -11.50 16.60
N LYS A 9 16.51 -12.40 17.10
CA LYS A 9 16.84 -13.66 16.40
C LYS A 9 15.64 -14.62 16.38
N LEU A 10 14.82 -14.66 17.44
CA LEU A 10 13.59 -15.44 17.45
C LEU A 10 12.55 -14.90 16.48
N ALA A 11 12.37 -13.59 16.40
CA ALA A 11 11.49 -12.94 15.42
C ALA A 11 11.99 -13.15 13.98
N LEU A 12 13.31 -13.11 13.76
CA LEU A 12 13.93 -13.44 12.49
C LEU A 12 13.76 -14.94 12.14
N CYS A 13 13.90 -15.86 13.11
CA CYS A 13 13.64 -17.29 12.89
C CYS A 13 12.16 -17.57 12.61
N PHE A 14 11.22 -16.89 13.25
CA PHE A 14 9.80 -16.98 12.89
C PHE A 14 9.53 -16.40 11.48
N SER A 15 10.19 -15.31 11.10
CA SER A 15 10.14 -14.78 9.75
C SER A 15 10.75 -15.74 8.71
N PHE A 16 11.84 -16.43 9.05
CA PHE A 16 12.48 -17.41 8.16
C PHE A 16 11.74 -18.77 8.09
N CYS A 17 11.05 -19.20 9.13
CA CYS A 17 10.19 -20.39 9.05
C CYS A 17 8.91 -20.17 8.24
N PHE A 18 8.42 -18.94 8.11
CA PHE A 18 7.35 -18.57 7.16
C PHE A 18 7.85 -18.37 5.73
N LEU A 19 9.16 -18.30 5.51
CA LEU A 19 9.80 -18.33 4.20
C LEU A 19 9.99 -19.79 3.71
N GLY A 20 8.93 -20.55 3.69
CA GLY A 20 8.83 -21.67 2.77
C GLY A 20 8.79 -21.10 1.35
N LEU A 21 9.97 -20.80 0.79
CA LEU A 21 10.17 -20.22 -0.55
C LEU A 21 9.36 -20.89 -1.67
N GLN A 22 8.97 -22.14 -1.51
CA GLN A 22 8.12 -22.87 -2.48
C GLN A 22 6.63 -22.53 -2.36
N ALA A 23 6.10 -22.29 -1.17
CA ALA A 23 4.70 -21.90 -1.01
C ALA A 23 4.49 -20.43 -1.48
N GLN A 24 5.46 -19.55 -1.26
CA GLN A 24 5.46 -18.20 -1.78
C GLN A 24 5.55 -18.15 -3.31
N SER A 25 6.41 -18.95 -3.94
CA SER A 25 6.52 -18.96 -5.40
C SER A 25 5.24 -19.47 -6.07
N GLN A 26 4.54 -20.43 -5.48
CA GLN A 26 3.23 -20.89 -5.97
C GLN A 26 2.12 -19.86 -5.73
N MET A 27 2.12 -19.20 -4.59
CA MET A 27 1.15 -18.13 -4.32
C MET A 27 1.36 -16.92 -5.22
N ILE A 28 2.61 -16.57 -5.52
CA ILE A 28 3.03 -15.49 -6.40
C ILE A 28 2.78 -15.84 -7.87
N ALA A 29 3.06 -17.09 -8.29
CA ALA A 29 2.72 -17.58 -9.63
C ALA A 29 1.20 -17.52 -9.87
N ASN A 30 0.40 -17.89 -8.88
CA ASN A 30 -1.06 -17.79 -8.95
C ASN A 30 -1.56 -16.34 -9.00
N ILE A 31 -0.83 -15.37 -8.43
CA ILE A 31 -1.14 -13.93 -8.59
C ILE A 31 -0.85 -13.46 -10.02
N SER A 32 0.16 -14.02 -10.68
CA SER A 32 0.51 -13.66 -12.06
C SER A 32 -0.40 -14.30 -13.11
N ASP A 33 -0.90 -15.50 -12.85
CA ASP A 33 -1.66 -16.29 -13.81
C ASP A 33 -3.18 -16.20 -13.60
N ASP A 34 -3.64 -15.83 -12.40
CA ASP A 34 -5.06 -15.79 -12.08
C ASP A 34 -5.53 -14.40 -11.64
N ILE A 35 -5.74 -13.56 -12.65
CA ILE A 35 -6.44 -12.27 -12.54
C ILE A 35 -7.86 -12.43 -11.92
N LYS A 36 -8.37 -13.66 -11.86
CA LYS A 36 -9.72 -13.99 -11.42
C LYS A 36 -9.81 -14.49 -9.98
N THR A 37 -8.70 -14.79 -9.30
CA THR A 37 -8.76 -15.26 -7.92
C THR A 37 -9.11 -14.11 -7.00
N ASP A 38 -10.23 -14.22 -6.35
CA ASP A 38 -10.58 -13.41 -5.21
C ASP A 38 -9.51 -13.60 -4.12
N PHE A 39 -9.07 -12.50 -3.53
CA PHE A 39 -8.23 -12.53 -2.33
C PHE A 39 -8.94 -13.33 -1.26
N GLY A 40 -8.29 -14.36 -0.76
CA GLY A 40 -8.70 -15.34 0.24
C GLY A 40 -10.14 -15.27 0.74
N ILE A 41 -10.90 -16.32 0.52
CA ILE A 41 -12.22 -16.46 1.13
C ILE A 41 -12.00 -16.73 2.61
N TYR A 42 -12.51 -15.85 3.48
CA TYR A 42 -12.53 -16.11 4.92
C TYR A 42 -13.30 -17.42 5.18
N GLN A 43 -12.59 -18.37 5.76
CA GLN A 43 -13.21 -19.62 6.26
C GLN A 43 -13.47 -19.44 7.75
N PRO A 44 -14.74 -19.37 8.19
CA PRO A 44 -15.01 -19.27 9.61
C PRO A 44 -14.47 -20.51 10.33
N TYR A 45 -13.61 -20.26 11.30
CA TYR A 45 -13.11 -21.32 12.16
C TYR A 45 -13.96 -21.39 13.43
N THR A 46 -14.57 -22.53 13.68
CA THR A 46 -15.25 -22.78 14.94
C THR A 46 -14.26 -23.45 15.90
N ALA A 47 -13.84 -22.72 16.90
CA ALA A 47 -13.03 -23.27 17.97
C ALA A 47 -13.91 -24.16 18.86
N ASN A 48 -13.66 -25.47 18.84
CA ASN A 48 -14.25 -26.40 19.78
C ASN A 48 -13.25 -26.62 20.93
N PHE A 49 -13.45 -25.92 22.03
CA PHE A 49 -12.69 -26.16 23.24
C PHE A 49 -13.62 -26.20 24.45
N THR A 50 -13.25 -26.99 25.44
CA THR A 50 -13.90 -26.99 26.74
C THR A 50 -13.02 -26.16 27.66
N PRO A 51 -13.55 -25.10 28.31
CA PRO A 51 -12.77 -24.33 29.27
C PRO A 51 -12.25 -25.20 30.41
N ASP A 52 -10.98 -25.08 30.72
CA ASP A 52 -10.39 -25.80 31.86
C ASP A 52 -10.83 -25.24 33.22
N VAL A 53 -11.34 -24.00 33.21
CA VAL A 53 -11.86 -23.33 34.41
C VAL A 53 -13.38 -23.54 34.49
N PRO A 54 -13.89 -24.09 35.60
CA PRO A 54 -15.34 -24.24 35.77
C PRO A 54 -16.03 -22.87 35.88
N LEU A 55 -17.34 -22.87 35.60
CA LEU A 55 -18.13 -21.67 35.82
C LEU A 55 -18.06 -21.26 37.29
N PHE A 56 -17.91 -19.99 37.56
CA PHE A 56 -17.85 -19.41 38.89
C PHE A 56 -18.81 -18.22 39.01
N SER A 57 -19.14 -17.88 40.25
CA SER A 57 -19.85 -16.65 40.58
C SER A 57 -19.02 -15.81 41.53
N VAL A 58 -19.22 -14.51 41.50
CA VAL A 58 -18.62 -13.57 42.46
C VAL A 58 -19.64 -13.33 43.58
N GLU A 59 -19.22 -13.53 44.84
CA GLU A 59 -20.06 -13.25 46.00
C GLU A 59 -20.32 -11.74 46.14
N PRO A 60 -21.52 -11.34 46.64
CA PRO A 60 -21.86 -9.90 46.73
C PRO A 60 -20.89 -9.06 47.59
N ASP A 61 -20.20 -9.69 48.53
CA ASP A 61 -19.20 -9.06 49.40
C ASP A 61 -17.77 -9.26 48.90
N PHE A 62 -17.59 -9.86 47.72
CA PHE A 62 -16.28 -10.21 47.12
C PHE A 62 -15.42 -11.16 47.99
N SER A 63 -15.99 -11.85 48.95
CA SER A 63 -15.26 -12.74 49.87
C SER A 63 -14.56 -13.91 49.22
N ASN A 64 -15.02 -14.29 48.02
CA ASN A 64 -14.43 -15.34 47.19
C ASN A 64 -13.42 -14.83 46.15
N VAL A 65 -13.09 -13.55 46.16
CA VAL A 65 -12.02 -12.96 45.32
C VAL A 65 -10.79 -12.79 46.21
N GLU A 66 -9.78 -13.66 46.01
CA GLU A 66 -8.64 -13.83 46.89
C GLU A 66 -7.87 -12.54 47.18
N ASN A 67 -7.65 -11.71 46.19
CA ASN A 67 -6.86 -10.48 46.33
C ASN A 67 -7.66 -9.19 46.05
N PHE A 68 -8.97 -9.22 46.31
CA PHE A 68 -9.82 -8.03 46.06
C PHE A 68 -9.36 -6.80 46.89
N SER A 69 -8.82 -7.01 48.07
CA SER A 69 -8.29 -5.96 48.96
C SER A 69 -7.05 -5.25 48.38
N ASP A 70 -6.33 -5.84 47.44
CA ASP A 70 -5.15 -5.25 46.83
C ASP A 70 -5.53 -4.18 45.81
N PHE A 71 -6.79 -4.18 45.39
CA PHE A 71 -7.34 -3.21 44.48
C PHE A 71 -8.27 -2.25 45.21
N TYR A 72 -8.03 -0.98 45.10
CA TYR A 72 -8.81 0.08 45.73
C TYR A 72 -9.45 1.03 44.75
N GLY A 73 -10.38 1.82 45.22
CA GLY A 73 -11.05 2.88 44.45
C GLY A 73 -12.12 2.37 43.52
N PHE A 74 -12.71 1.19 43.77
CA PHE A 74 -13.92 0.75 43.08
C PHE A 74 -15.12 1.60 43.51
N SER A 75 -15.84 2.14 42.55
CA SER A 75 -17.15 2.75 42.78
C SER A 75 -18.23 1.69 42.93
N ALA A 76 -19.40 2.08 43.42
CA ALA A 76 -20.56 1.19 43.49
C ALA A 76 -20.95 0.64 42.09
N VAL A 77 -20.70 1.43 41.03
CA VAL A 77 -20.94 1.01 39.65
C VAL A 77 -19.93 -0.06 39.23
N ASP A 78 -18.62 0.13 39.54
CA ASP A 78 -17.60 -0.88 39.24
C ASP A 78 -17.90 -2.19 39.94
N SER A 79 -18.27 -2.14 41.22
CA SER A 79 -18.64 -3.33 42.01
C SER A 79 -19.86 -4.04 41.42
N ALA A 80 -20.88 -3.29 41.01
CA ALA A 80 -22.05 -3.87 40.36
C ALA A 80 -21.71 -4.56 39.05
N LEU A 81 -20.81 -3.94 38.22
CA LEU A 81 -20.33 -4.54 36.97
C LEU A 81 -19.50 -5.79 37.20
N LEU A 82 -18.63 -5.81 38.23
CA LEU A 82 -17.87 -7.00 38.60
C LEU A 82 -18.79 -8.16 39.00
N LEU A 83 -19.83 -7.90 39.79
CA LEU A 83 -20.80 -8.91 40.19
C LEU A 83 -21.63 -9.41 39.02
N GLN A 84 -22.00 -8.54 38.08
CA GLN A 84 -22.83 -8.88 36.95
C GLN A 84 -22.06 -9.57 35.82
N ASN A 85 -20.88 -9.02 35.48
CA ASN A 85 -20.16 -9.38 34.28
C ASN A 85 -18.85 -10.13 34.53
N HIS A 86 -18.43 -10.23 35.81
CA HIS A 86 -17.11 -10.74 36.25
C HIS A 86 -15.94 -9.92 35.74
N PHE A 87 -16.17 -8.72 35.22
CA PHE A 87 -15.14 -7.74 34.88
C PHE A 87 -15.73 -6.32 34.92
N THR A 88 -14.84 -5.34 35.05
CA THR A 88 -15.12 -3.92 34.85
C THR A 88 -14.00 -3.27 34.09
N VAL A 89 -14.32 -2.21 33.32
CA VAL A 89 -13.35 -1.42 32.57
C VAL A 89 -13.26 -0.03 33.23
N ARG A 90 -12.06 0.32 33.68
CA ARG A 90 -11.81 1.59 34.37
C ARG A 90 -10.81 2.44 33.60
N ARG A 91 -11.01 3.76 33.65
CA ARG A 91 -10.03 4.69 33.14
C ARG A 91 -8.79 4.66 34.02
N SER A 92 -7.63 4.42 33.41
CA SER A 92 -6.34 4.38 34.10
C SER A 92 -5.52 5.65 33.85
N GLN A 93 -4.54 5.92 34.71
CA GLN A 93 -3.51 6.93 34.51
C GLN A 93 -2.36 6.45 33.63
N PHE A 94 -2.26 5.16 33.38
CA PHE A 94 -1.22 4.57 32.56
C PHE A 94 -1.40 5.00 31.10
N LYS A 95 -0.28 5.31 30.42
CA LYS A 95 -0.27 5.74 29.02
C LYS A 95 -0.02 4.57 28.08
N GLN A 96 0.65 3.55 28.55
CA GLN A 96 1.00 2.38 27.78
C GLN A 96 0.49 1.12 28.49
N LEU A 97 0.05 0.13 27.70
CA LEU A 97 -0.47 -1.12 28.25
C LEU A 97 0.59 -1.87 29.07
N TYR A 98 1.84 -1.85 28.65
CA TYR A 98 2.93 -2.53 29.37
C TYR A 98 3.25 -1.91 30.73
N ASP A 99 2.94 -0.63 30.95
CA ASP A 99 3.12 0.03 32.24
C ASP A 99 2.30 -0.66 33.33
N ILE A 100 1.08 -1.10 33.01
CA ILE A 100 0.21 -1.84 33.93
C ILE A 100 0.84 -3.16 34.35
N TYR A 101 1.37 -3.92 33.38
CA TYR A 101 2.01 -5.18 33.63
C TYR A 101 3.30 -5.02 34.46
N ASN A 102 4.03 -3.95 34.19
CA ASN A 102 5.26 -3.62 34.91
C ASN A 102 4.96 -3.25 36.39
N ASP A 103 3.93 -2.42 36.57
CA ASP A 103 3.45 -2.01 37.89
C ASP A 103 3.00 -3.23 38.73
N CYS A 104 2.13 -4.06 38.18
CA CYS A 104 1.71 -5.30 38.80
C CYS A 104 2.89 -6.24 39.15
N THR A 105 3.95 -6.25 38.32
CA THR A 105 5.15 -7.06 38.60
C THR A 105 5.93 -6.52 39.80
N TRP A 106 6.00 -5.19 39.94
CA TRP A 106 6.65 -4.55 41.09
C TRP A 106 5.88 -4.75 42.40
N ASP A 107 4.55 -4.66 42.35
CA ASP A 107 3.68 -4.77 43.51
C ASP A 107 3.36 -6.23 43.86
N GLY A 108 3.79 -7.19 43.05
CA GLY A 108 3.49 -8.61 43.25
C GLY A 108 2.03 -8.98 43.01
N THR A 109 1.27 -8.11 42.32
CA THR A 109 -0.11 -8.36 41.93
C THR A 109 -0.18 -9.42 40.85
N PRO A 110 -1.08 -10.42 40.93
CA PRO A 110 -1.25 -11.41 39.88
C PRO A 110 -1.58 -10.79 38.53
N LEU A 111 -0.88 -11.25 37.50
CA LEU A 111 -1.05 -10.79 36.12
C LEU A 111 -2.00 -11.70 35.35
N PHE A 112 -2.95 -11.09 34.64
CA PHE A 112 -3.82 -11.78 33.71
C PHE A 112 -3.60 -11.24 32.30
N VAL A 113 -3.18 -12.11 31.38
CA VAL A 113 -3.00 -11.74 29.97
C VAL A 113 -4.34 -11.77 29.28
N THR A 114 -4.87 -10.61 28.97
CA THR A 114 -6.15 -10.47 28.27
C THR A 114 -5.97 -10.61 26.77
N THR A 115 -7.06 -10.91 26.06
CA THR A 115 -7.10 -10.88 24.59
C THR A 115 -6.70 -9.51 24.05
N ASP A 116 -7.09 -8.44 24.71
CA ASP A 116 -6.73 -7.06 24.33
C ASP A 116 -5.20 -6.84 24.40
N ALA A 117 -4.53 -7.39 25.43
CA ALA A 117 -3.08 -7.32 25.52
C ALA A 117 -2.39 -8.03 24.35
N VAL A 118 -2.87 -9.23 24.00
CA VAL A 118 -2.34 -9.99 22.86
C VAL A 118 -2.57 -9.26 21.54
N LEU A 119 -3.77 -8.74 21.31
CA LEU A 119 -4.10 -7.98 20.10
C LEU A 119 -3.28 -6.68 20.02
N HIS A 120 -3.07 -5.99 21.13
CA HIS A 120 -2.23 -4.79 21.16
C HIS A 120 -0.77 -5.11 20.81
N ILE A 121 -0.19 -6.16 21.38
CA ILE A 121 1.17 -6.60 21.05
C ILE A 121 1.26 -6.98 19.56
N TYR A 122 0.27 -7.69 19.05
CA TYR A 122 0.19 -8.05 17.63
C TYR A 122 0.18 -6.79 16.75
N HIS A 123 -0.65 -5.79 17.09
CA HIS A 123 -0.72 -4.52 16.35
C HIS A 123 0.62 -3.78 16.34
N VAL A 124 1.25 -3.63 17.52
CA VAL A 124 2.56 -2.96 17.62
C VAL A 124 3.65 -3.71 16.82
N LEU A 125 3.64 -5.04 16.88
CA LEU A 125 4.57 -5.86 16.11
C LEU A 125 4.34 -5.72 14.61
N TYR A 126 3.08 -5.72 14.17
CA TYR A 126 2.69 -5.56 12.79
C TYR A 126 3.16 -4.21 12.22
N ASP A 127 2.87 -3.12 12.92
CA ASP A 127 3.31 -1.77 12.55
C ASP A 127 4.84 -1.69 12.47
N LYS A 128 5.54 -2.31 13.41
CA LYS A 128 7.00 -2.33 13.43
C LYS A 128 7.58 -3.12 12.24
N ILE A 129 6.99 -4.26 11.90
CA ILE A 129 7.42 -5.07 10.76
C ILE A 129 7.22 -4.28 9.46
N LEU A 130 6.06 -3.64 9.27
CA LEU A 130 5.80 -2.83 8.09
C LEU A 130 6.82 -1.70 7.98
N ALA A 131 7.02 -0.93 9.04
CA ALA A 131 7.98 0.18 9.04
C ALA A 131 9.41 -0.27 8.67
N GLU A 132 9.88 -1.39 9.23
CA GLU A 132 11.22 -1.92 8.94
C GLU A 132 11.37 -2.40 7.50
N ILE A 133 10.37 -3.10 6.95
CA ILE A 133 10.39 -3.55 5.56
C ILE A 133 10.37 -2.35 4.61
N GLU A 134 9.54 -1.36 4.89
CA GLU A 134 9.42 -0.15 4.07
C GLU A 134 10.74 0.61 4.04
N ILE A 135 11.35 0.88 5.20
CA ILE A 135 12.64 1.61 5.28
C ILE A 135 13.77 0.82 4.60
N GLN A 136 13.87 -0.48 4.89
CA GLN A 136 15.05 -1.26 4.50
C GLN A 136 14.98 -1.81 3.08
N LYS A 137 13.77 -2.01 2.53
CA LYS A 137 13.57 -2.66 1.24
C LYS A 137 12.78 -1.81 0.25
N PHE A 138 11.62 -1.28 0.66
CA PHE A 138 10.72 -0.63 -0.30
C PHE A 138 11.23 0.75 -0.73
N VAL A 139 11.74 1.54 0.20
CA VAL A 139 12.29 2.88 -0.13
C VAL A 139 13.45 2.76 -1.12
N PRO A 140 14.51 1.96 -0.87
CA PRO A 140 15.59 1.80 -1.84
C PRO A 140 15.13 1.23 -3.19
N ALA A 141 14.20 0.27 -3.17
CA ALA A 141 13.66 -0.30 -4.39
C ALA A 141 12.87 0.74 -5.20
N LEU A 142 12.02 1.53 -4.53
CA LEU A 142 11.22 2.58 -5.18
C LEU A 142 12.09 3.70 -5.75
N GLU A 143 13.13 4.12 -5.03
CA GLU A 143 14.10 5.11 -5.49
C GLU A 143 14.81 4.65 -6.77
N LEU A 144 15.33 3.43 -6.77
CA LEU A 144 16.06 2.86 -7.90
C LEU A 144 15.15 2.64 -9.11
N LEU A 145 13.96 2.05 -8.88
CA LEU A 145 12.93 1.84 -9.88
C LEU A 145 12.56 3.17 -10.56
N THR A 146 12.18 4.17 -9.76
CA THR A 146 11.70 5.46 -10.26
C THR A 146 12.80 6.20 -11.02
N LYS A 147 14.04 6.20 -10.47
CA LYS A 147 15.18 6.82 -11.14
C LYS A 147 15.45 6.19 -12.51
N THR A 148 15.46 4.87 -12.59
CA THR A 148 15.74 4.16 -13.86
C THR A 148 14.63 4.41 -14.89
N LEU A 149 13.38 4.45 -14.47
CA LEU A 149 12.26 4.83 -15.32
C LEU A 149 12.38 6.28 -15.80
N ILE A 150 12.82 7.22 -14.96
CA ILE A 150 13.10 8.62 -15.34
C ILE A 150 14.16 8.67 -16.42
N ASP A 151 15.31 8.03 -16.20
CA ASP A 151 16.45 8.07 -17.13
C ASP A 151 16.05 7.51 -18.51
N SER A 152 15.31 6.41 -18.53
CA SER A 152 14.79 5.80 -19.75
C SER A 152 13.74 6.67 -20.45
N THR A 153 12.78 7.21 -19.68
CA THR A 153 11.74 8.09 -20.24
C THR A 153 12.32 9.37 -20.81
N GLN A 154 13.33 9.95 -20.15
CA GLN A 154 14.04 11.13 -20.65
C GLN A 154 14.78 10.83 -21.95
N SER A 155 15.43 9.67 -22.05
CA SER A 155 16.09 9.23 -23.30
C SER A 155 15.10 9.07 -24.44
N GLN A 156 13.97 8.42 -24.19
CA GLN A 156 12.90 8.27 -25.18
C GLN A 156 12.28 9.61 -25.56
N TYR A 157 12.06 10.53 -24.61
CA TYR A 157 11.56 11.88 -24.88
C TYR A 157 12.49 12.68 -25.81
N ASN A 158 13.81 12.56 -25.61
CA ASN A 158 14.80 13.28 -26.42
C ASN A 158 14.85 12.75 -27.87
N THR A 159 14.54 11.49 -28.08
CA THR A 159 14.58 10.84 -29.41
C THR A 159 13.24 10.82 -30.13
N ALA A 160 12.12 11.02 -29.42
CA ALA A 160 10.78 11.00 -29.98
C ALA A 160 10.55 12.15 -30.96
N THR A 161 9.95 11.86 -32.11
CA THR A 161 9.68 12.82 -33.19
C THR A 161 8.22 13.20 -33.30
N GLY A 162 7.31 12.28 -32.99
CA GLY A 162 5.87 12.54 -33.03
C GLY A 162 5.37 13.41 -31.88
N PRO A 163 4.52 14.42 -32.11
CA PRO A 163 4.05 15.30 -31.03
C PRO A 163 3.21 14.58 -29.97
N GLU A 164 2.41 13.60 -30.36
CA GLU A 164 1.59 12.81 -29.43
C GLU A 164 2.47 11.98 -28.48
N ILE A 165 3.45 11.25 -29.03
CA ILE A 165 4.33 10.43 -28.21
C ILE A 165 5.24 11.29 -27.34
N LYS A 166 5.68 12.43 -27.85
CA LYS A 166 6.53 13.38 -27.09
C LYS A 166 5.76 13.95 -25.89
N GLU A 167 4.51 14.33 -26.05
CA GLU A 167 3.68 14.81 -24.92
C GLU A 167 3.38 13.67 -23.95
N THR A 168 3.14 12.45 -24.42
CA THR A 168 2.94 11.27 -23.58
C THR A 168 4.16 10.97 -22.71
N LEU A 169 5.36 10.98 -23.30
CA LEU A 169 6.62 10.79 -22.59
C LEU A 169 6.90 11.94 -21.61
N ARG A 170 6.60 13.19 -22.00
CA ARG A 170 6.71 14.34 -21.10
C ARG A 170 5.84 14.18 -19.86
N ARG A 171 4.62 13.69 -20.03
CA ARG A 171 3.71 13.42 -18.90
C ARG A 171 4.18 12.27 -18.02
N ASN A 172 4.70 11.18 -18.62
CA ASN A 172 5.32 10.10 -17.85
C ASN A 172 6.54 10.59 -17.06
N LEU A 173 7.39 11.40 -17.69
CA LEU A 173 8.53 11.99 -17.03
C LEU A 173 8.11 12.84 -15.83
N ALA A 174 7.08 13.68 -16.00
CA ALA A 174 6.54 14.48 -14.90
C ALA A 174 5.99 13.60 -13.76
N PHE A 175 5.21 12.57 -14.09
CA PHE A 175 4.65 11.62 -13.12
C PHE A 175 5.75 10.96 -12.28
N LEU A 176 6.80 10.47 -12.92
CA LEU A 176 7.92 9.82 -12.26
C LEU A 176 8.75 10.82 -11.43
N CYS A 177 8.97 12.04 -11.97
CA CYS A 177 9.70 13.09 -11.27
C CYS A 177 9.00 13.58 -10.01
N VAL A 178 7.65 13.60 -9.95
CA VAL A 178 6.91 13.90 -8.71
C VAL A 178 7.26 12.87 -7.64
N SER A 179 7.20 11.58 -7.96
CA SER A 179 7.55 10.52 -7.03
C SER A 179 9.00 10.63 -6.53
N GLN A 180 9.94 10.82 -7.45
CA GLN A 180 11.36 10.92 -7.10
C GLN A 180 11.66 12.19 -6.26
N LYS A 181 10.99 13.30 -6.55
CA LYS A 181 11.14 14.55 -5.79
C LYS A 181 10.57 14.44 -4.38
N LEU A 182 9.47 13.70 -4.22
CA LEU A 182 8.91 13.39 -2.90
C LEU A 182 9.87 12.54 -2.06
N LEU A 183 10.56 11.57 -2.67
CA LEU A 183 11.52 10.69 -1.98
C LEU A 183 12.84 11.40 -1.63
N LYS A 184 13.37 12.21 -2.55
CA LYS A 184 14.75 12.74 -2.47
C LYS A 184 14.84 14.23 -2.11
N GLY A 185 13.73 14.94 -2.10
CA GLY A 185 13.72 16.37 -1.77
C GLY A 185 14.70 17.18 -2.64
N SER A 186 15.61 17.91 -2.00
CA SER A 186 16.65 18.73 -2.67
C SER A 186 17.67 17.92 -3.47
N ASP A 187 17.86 16.65 -3.13
CA ASP A 187 18.88 15.78 -3.74
C ASP A 187 18.49 15.28 -5.14
N PHE A 188 17.32 15.66 -5.61
CA PHE A 188 16.86 15.38 -6.96
C PHE A 188 16.51 16.68 -7.70
N THR A 189 17.13 16.88 -8.87
CA THR A 189 16.84 17.99 -9.77
C THR A 189 15.88 17.54 -10.85
N VAL A 190 14.71 18.19 -10.93
CA VAL A 190 13.70 17.90 -11.95
C VAL A 190 14.16 18.45 -13.31
N PRO A 191 14.12 17.67 -14.40
CA PRO A 191 14.46 18.13 -15.75
C PRO A 191 13.57 19.28 -16.22
N GLU A 192 14.15 20.26 -16.94
CA GLU A 192 13.46 21.45 -17.46
C GLU A 192 12.13 21.19 -18.21
N PRO A 193 12.04 20.21 -19.11
CA PRO A 193 10.78 20.02 -19.86
C PRO A 193 9.55 19.79 -19.01
N VAL A 194 9.74 19.43 -17.70
CA VAL A 194 8.64 19.07 -16.80
C VAL A 194 8.68 19.83 -15.46
N SER A 195 9.69 20.67 -15.19
CA SER A 195 9.87 21.32 -13.90
C SER A 195 8.63 22.07 -13.42
N ALA A 196 8.08 22.96 -14.23
CA ALA A 196 6.89 23.74 -13.87
C ALA A 196 5.65 22.85 -13.60
N LEU A 197 5.53 21.74 -14.34
CA LEU A 197 4.41 20.79 -14.15
C LEU A 197 4.55 20.02 -12.84
N VAL A 198 5.77 19.59 -12.53
CA VAL A 198 6.10 18.90 -11.28
C VAL A 198 5.93 19.83 -10.08
N ASP A 199 6.42 21.07 -10.16
CA ASP A 199 6.29 22.06 -9.09
C ASP A 199 4.83 22.38 -8.77
N SER A 200 4.00 22.49 -9.81
CA SER A 200 2.54 22.69 -9.63
C SER A 200 1.89 21.52 -8.89
N GLU A 201 2.25 20.29 -9.24
CA GLU A 201 1.72 19.08 -8.59
C GLU A 201 2.20 18.98 -7.13
N LEU A 202 3.50 19.20 -6.89
CA LEU A 202 4.09 19.17 -5.55
C LEU A 202 3.50 20.25 -4.63
N THR A 203 3.11 21.40 -5.17
CA THR A 203 2.43 22.46 -4.42
C THR A 203 1.07 21.97 -3.90
N LEU A 204 0.29 21.27 -4.72
CA LEU A 204 -0.99 20.70 -4.29
C LEU A 204 -0.79 19.58 -3.26
N ILE A 205 0.20 18.72 -3.47
CA ILE A 205 0.57 17.67 -2.51
C ILE A 205 1.01 18.27 -1.17
N ALA A 206 1.80 19.33 -1.19
CA ALA A 206 2.27 20.01 0.02
C ALA A 206 1.15 20.72 0.79
N ASN A 207 0.22 21.33 0.08
CA ASN A 207 -0.93 21.97 0.68
C ASN A 207 -1.93 20.97 1.26
N HIS A 208 -1.97 19.74 0.71
CA HIS A 208 -2.85 18.63 1.11
C HIS A 208 -4.28 19.07 1.49
N ASP A 209 -4.86 19.96 0.70
CA ASP A 209 -6.15 20.59 0.94
C ASP A 209 -7.11 20.33 -0.23
N GLY A 210 -8.15 19.53 0.02
CA GLY A 210 -9.30 19.38 -0.86
C GLY A 210 -9.04 18.68 -2.20
N PHE A 211 -9.93 18.97 -3.14
CA PHE A 211 -10.03 18.31 -4.43
C PHE A 211 -9.60 19.24 -5.56
N TYR A 212 -8.58 18.87 -6.31
CA TYR A 212 -8.09 19.65 -7.44
C TYR A 212 -7.81 18.75 -8.65
N THR A 213 -7.86 19.37 -9.85
CA THR A 213 -7.42 18.71 -11.07
C THR A 213 -5.90 18.53 -11.03
N PRO A 214 -5.38 17.29 -11.13
CA PRO A 214 -3.95 17.04 -11.10
C PRO A 214 -3.26 17.64 -12.35
N PRO A 215 -2.30 18.56 -12.18
CA PRO A 215 -1.57 19.17 -13.30
C PRO A 215 -0.90 18.15 -14.21
N VAL A 216 -0.29 17.12 -13.63
CA VAL A 216 0.47 16.10 -14.36
C VAL A 216 -0.41 15.21 -15.22
N LEU A 217 -1.58 14.79 -14.71
CA LEU A 217 -2.47 13.88 -15.44
C LEU A 217 -3.38 14.62 -16.42
N GLY A 218 -3.79 15.82 -16.06
CA GLY A 218 -4.75 16.61 -16.83
C GLY A 218 -6.20 16.47 -16.36
N PRO A 219 -7.14 17.13 -17.03
CA PRO A 219 -8.48 17.38 -16.52
C PRO A 219 -9.42 16.18 -16.74
N PHE A 220 -9.17 15.07 -16.07
CA PHE A 220 -10.09 13.95 -16.15
C PHE A 220 -10.88 13.74 -14.85
N ASN A 221 -10.25 14.01 -13.70
CA ASN A 221 -10.82 13.76 -12.39
C ASN A 221 -10.22 14.74 -11.37
N LEU A 222 -10.93 14.96 -10.27
CA LEU A 222 -10.40 15.66 -9.12
C LEU A 222 -9.67 14.66 -8.22
N LEU A 223 -8.40 14.90 -7.94
CA LEU A 223 -7.62 14.14 -6.98
C LEU A 223 -7.84 14.74 -5.58
N ASP A 224 -8.09 13.89 -4.59
CA ASP A 224 -8.20 14.30 -3.20
C ASP A 224 -6.78 14.42 -2.59
N TYR A 225 -6.27 15.63 -2.51
CA TYR A 225 -4.95 15.91 -1.97
C TYR A 225 -4.87 15.80 -0.45
N SER A 226 -6.01 15.77 0.27
CA SER A 226 -6.03 15.51 1.71
C SER A 226 -5.48 14.12 2.06
N GLN A 227 -5.50 13.19 1.12
CA GLN A 227 -4.96 11.84 1.28
C GLN A 227 -3.42 11.82 1.41
N PHE A 228 -2.72 12.89 1.06
CA PHE A 228 -1.26 12.98 1.19
C PHE A 228 -0.79 13.34 2.62
N ILE A 229 -1.69 13.45 3.58
CA ILE A 229 -1.34 13.62 5.00
C ILE A 229 -0.87 12.28 5.58
N PRO A 230 0.40 12.16 6.00
CA PRO A 230 0.91 10.94 6.62
C PRO A 230 0.15 10.61 7.92
N ARG A 231 -0.07 9.31 8.16
CA ARG A 231 -0.80 8.80 9.32
C ARG A 231 -0.23 7.46 9.80
N GLY A 232 -0.61 7.04 11.01
CA GLY A 232 -0.11 5.80 11.60
C GLY A 232 1.41 5.79 11.72
N HIS A 233 2.05 4.68 11.45
CA HIS A 233 3.50 4.52 11.53
C HIS A 233 4.29 5.44 10.58
N TYR A 234 3.66 5.98 9.53
CA TYR A 234 4.29 6.94 8.62
C TYR A 234 4.61 8.30 9.23
N THR A 235 4.15 8.58 10.45
CA THR A 235 4.48 9.82 11.18
C THR A 235 5.66 9.67 12.14
N THR A 236 6.22 8.48 12.26
CA THR A 236 7.26 8.16 13.26
C THR A 236 8.68 8.42 12.77
N ASN A 237 8.87 8.60 11.44
CA ASN A 237 10.18 8.73 10.82
C ASN A 237 10.07 9.50 9.50
N ASP A 238 11.01 10.40 9.23
CA ASP A 238 11.01 11.22 8.01
C ASP A 238 11.07 10.37 6.73
N THR A 239 11.82 9.27 6.74
CA THR A 239 11.90 8.34 5.61
C THR A 239 10.53 7.72 5.29
N LEU A 240 9.79 7.33 6.32
CA LEU A 240 8.43 6.81 6.16
C LEU A 240 7.45 7.89 5.67
N THR A 241 7.62 9.12 6.17
CA THR A 241 6.80 10.26 5.73
C THR A 241 6.93 10.53 4.24
N VAL A 242 8.15 10.57 3.70
CA VAL A 242 8.37 10.81 2.26
C VAL A 242 7.96 9.60 1.42
N TYR A 243 8.22 8.39 1.91
CA TYR A 243 7.78 7.14 1.29
C TYR A 243 6.25 7.10 1.15
N PHE A 244 5.52 7.41 2.22
CA PHE A 244 4.06 7.47 2.20
C PHE A 244 3.55 8.38 1.07
N LYS A 245 4.08 9.60 0.96
CA LYS A 245 3.66 10.55 -0.08
C LYS A 245 3.97 10.04 -1.49
N ALA A 246 5.14 9.45 -1.69
CA ALA A 246 5.54 8.89 -2.98
C ALA A 246 4.67 7.68 -3.38
N MET A 247 4.39 6.78 -2.44
CA MET A 247 3.51 5.63 -2.66
C MET A 247 2.05 6.06 -2.86
N MET A 248 1.59 7.06 -2.08
CA MET A 248 0.27 7.65 -2.29
C MET A 248 0.16 8.24 -3.69
N TRP A 249 1.18 8.93 -4.20
CA TRP A 249 1.19 9.44 -5.57
C TRP A 249 1.08 8.32 -6.60
N GLN A 250 1.90 7.27 -6.50
CA GLN A 250 1.89 6.17 -7.47
C GLN A 250 0.67 5.24 -7.35
N GLY A 251 0.12 5.11 -6.16
CA GLY A 251 -1.03 4.22 -5.89
C GLY A 251 -2.38 4.90 -6.05
N TRP A 252 -2.48 6.19 -5.73
CA TRP A 252 -3.73 6.96 -5.82
C TRP A 252 -3.98 7.51 -7.22
N THR A 253 -2.91 7.80 -7.95
CA THR A 253 -2.96 8.31 -9.33
C THR A 253 -3.46 7.24 -10.29
N ILE A 254 -4.51 7.57 -11.07
CA ILE A 254 -5.13 6.68 -12.04
C ILE A 254 -4.93 7.19 -13.46
N PHE A 255 -4.45 6.31 -14.33
CA PHE A 255 -4.44 6.53 -15.78
C PHE A 255 -5.73 5.99 -16.36
N THR A 256 -6.70 6.86 -16.63
CA THR A 256 -8.05 6.46 -17.07
C THR A 256 -8.03 5.61 -18.34
N MET A 257 -8.91 4.61 -18.37
CA MET A 257 -9.16 3.74 -19.53
C MET A 257 -10.56 3.98 -20.13
N GLU A 258 -11.26 5.04 -19.75
CA GLU A 258 -12.67 5.28 -20.14
C GLU A 258 -12.79 6.24 -21.34
N PRO A 259 -12.70 5.74 -22.60
CA PRO A 259 -12.76 6.59 -23.78
C PRO A 259 -14.12 7.27 -23.95
N ALA A 260 -15.21 6.61 -23.55
CA ALA A 260 -16.55 7.17 -23.66
C ALA A 260 -16.74 8.49 -22.90
N LYS A 261 -15.93 8.70 -21.83
CA LYS A 261 -15.97 9.92 -21.03
C LYS A 261 -14.82 10.88 -21.37
N PHE A 262 -13.66 10.36 -21.78
CA PHE A 262 -12.40 11.09 -21.86
C PHE A 262 -11.52 10.66 -23.05
N ASP A 263 -12.07 10.64 -24.25
CA ASP A 263 -11.48 10.02 -25.45
C ASP A 263 -9.96 10.29 -25.63
N ASN A 264 -9.57 11.53 -25.94
CA ASN A 264 -8.15 11.86 -26.16
C ASN A 264 -7.28 11.66 -24.93
N LEU A 265 -7.84 11.83 -23.74
CA LEU A 265 -7.12 11.66 -22.48
C LEU A 265 -6.93 10.18 -22.16
N ALA A 266 -7.99 9.36 -22.33
CA ALA A 266 -7.92 7.92 -22.13
C ALA A 266 -6.91 7.28 -23.10
N ARG A 267 -6.86 7.75 -24.36
CA ARG A 267 -5.86 7.32 -25.35
C ARG A 267 -4.44 7.63 -24.85
N ARG A 268 -4.17 8.86 -24.42
CA ARG A 268 -2.86 9.26 -23.90
C ARG A 268 -2.50 8.49 -22.63
N HIS A 269 -3.42 8.35 -21.68
CA HIS A 269 -3.20 7.60 -20.44
C HIS A 269 -2.93 6.11 -20.70
N THR A 270 -3.63 5.51 -21.67
CA THR A 270 -3.34 4.13 -22.07
C THR A 270 -1.94 3.99 -22.64
N LEU A 271 -1.52 4.92 -23.50
CA LEU A 271 -0.16 4.92 -24.06
C LEU A 271 0.90 5.17 -22.98
N GLN A 272 0.64 6.06 -22.02
CA GLN A 272 1.49 6.27 -20.85
C GLN A 272 1.71 4.98 -20.06
N ALA A 273 0.63 4.27 -19.75
CA ALA A 273 0.68 3.02 -19.01
C ALA A 273 1.36 1.88 -19.80
N LEU A 274 1.17 1.81 -21.12
CA LEU A 274 1.87 0.87 -21.99
C LEU A 274 3.38 1.08 -21.97
N LEU A 275 3.83 2.32 -22.10
CA LEU A 275 5.25 2.68 -22.05
C LEU A 275 5.88 2.34 -20.70
N LEU A 276 5.19 2.66 -19.58
CA LEU A 276 5.65 2.30 -18.24
C LEU A 276 5.72 0.77 -18.08
N THR A 277 4.71 0.05 -18.56
CA THR A 277 4.68 -1.41 -18.53
C THR A 277 5.84 -2.01 -19.34
N GLN A 278 6.06 -1.53 -20.55
CA GLN A 278 7.15 -2.00 -21.40
C GLN A 278 8.52 -1.81 -20.71
N MET A 279 8.78 -0.64 -20.14
CA MET A 279 10.03 -0.35 -19.43
C MET A 279 10.21 -1.27 -18.22
N LEU A 280 9.17 -1.52 -17.43
CA LEU A 280 9.23 -2.40 -16.26
C LEU A 280 9.59 -3.85 -16.60
N PHE A 281 9.17 -4.34 -17.76
CA PHE A 281 9.47 -5.70 -18.19
C PHE A 281 10.78 -5.82 -19.00
N ASN A 282 11.43 -4.71 -19.33
CA ASN A 282 12.54 -4.69 -20.29
C ASN A 282 13.84 -4.10 -19.74
N LEU A 283 13.79 -3.38 -18.62
CA LEU A 283 14.95 -2.69 -18.07
C LEU A 283 15.50 -3.39 -16.83
N ASP A 284 16.81 -3.24 -16.66
CA ASP A 284 17.54 -3.64 -15.48
C ASP A 284 18.21 -2.45 -14.80
N ALA A 285 18.37 -2.55 -13.48
CA ALA A 285 19.06 -1.57 -12.66
C ALA A 285 19.89 -2.27 -11.59
N ASN A 286 21.21 -2.01 -11.57
CA ASN A 286 22.12 -2.58 -10.58
C ASN A 286 22.05 -4.11 -10.44
N GLY A 287 21.82 -4.83 -11.54
CA GLY A 287 21.71 -6.30 -11.57
C GLY A 287 20.36 -6.87 -11.14
N ASN A 288 19.36 -6.03 -10.92
CA ASN A 288 17.97 -6.44 -10.69
C ASN A 288 17.11 -6.01 -11.88
N SER A 289 16.16 -6.83 -12.31
CA SER A 289 15.16 -6.36 -13.26
C SER A 289 14.25 -5.32 -12.60
N LEU A 290 13.75 -4.35 -13.37
CA LEU A 290 12.79 -3.39 -12.82
C LEU A 290 11.49 -4.07 -12.36
N LEU A 291 11.13 -5.19 -13.00
CA LEU A 291 10.01 -6.00 -12.56
C LEU A 291 10.24 -6.58 -11.16
N ASP A 292 11.47 -7.04 -10.85
CA ASP A 292 11.78 -7.57 -9.52
C ASP A 292 11.77 -6.46 -8.46
N LEU A 293 12.22 -5.25 -8.78
CA LEU A 293 12.11 -4.09 -7.88
C LEU A 293 10.64 -3.72 -7.64
N TRP A 294 9.79 -3.74 -8.67
CA TRP A 294 8.37 -3.53 -8.55
C TRP A 294 7.70 -4.61 -7.70
N LYS A 295 8.01 -5.88 -7.93
CA LYS A 295 7.53 -7.02 -7.16
C LYS A 295 7.96 -6.97 -5.70
N MET A 296 9.20 -6.53 -5.42
CA MET A 296 9.71 -6.38 -4.06
C MET A 296 8.83 -5.48 -3.19
N ILE A 297 8.14 -4.50 -3.80
CA ILE A 297 7.19 -3.62 -3.11
C ILE A 297 5.77 -4.21 -3.18
N TYR A 298 5.33 -4.61 -4.38
CA TYR A 298 3.94 -4.97 -4.65
C TYR A 298 3.52 -6.27 -3.95
N GLU A 299 4.34 -7.33 -4.02
CA GLU A 299 3.99 -8.65 -3.49
C GLU A 299 3.83 -8.68 -1.96
N PRO A 300 4.75 -8.11 -1.15
CA PRO A 300 4.52 -8.02 0.28
C PRO A 300 3.33 -7.12 0.64
N THR A 301 3.12 -6.04 -0.12
CA THR A 301 1.94 -5.18 0.07
C THR A 301 0.64 -5.96 -0.17
N VAL A 302 0.57 -6.78 -1.23
CA VAL A 302 -0.58 -7.67 -1.47
C VAL A 302 -0.77 -8.68 -0.34
N PHE A 303 0.32 -9.22 0.19
CA PHE A 303 0.25 -10.15 1.32
C PHE A 303 -0.34 -9.50 2.59
N PHE A 304 0.08 -8.27 2.92
CA PHE A 304 -0.34 -7.60 4.16
C PHE A 304 -1.70 -6.91 4.05
N VAL A 305 -2.01 -6.27 2.93
CA VAL A 305 -3.21 -5.42 2.79
C VAL A 305 -4.18 -5.88 1.72
N GLY A 306 -3.82 -6.88 0.93
CA GLY A 306 -4.66 -7.41 -0.12
C GLY A 306 -4.38 -6.86 -1.50
N LYS A 307 -4.88 -7.60 -2.50
CA LYS A 307 -4.68 -7.32 -3.92
C LYS A 307 -5.55 -6.13 -4.36
N THR A 308 -4.95 -5.23 -5.14
CA THR A 308 -5.74 -4.20 -5.83
C THR A 308 -6.68 -4.83 -6.87
N ASP A 309 -7.85 -4.24 -7.05
CA ASP A 309 -8.78 -4.58 -8.12
C ASP A 309 -8.65 -3.66 -9.35
N ASP A 310 -7.70 -2.72 -9.31
CA ASP A 310 -7.36 -1.87 -10.44
C ASP A 310 -6.44 -2.58 -11.45
N PRO A 311 -6.58 -2.31 -12.76
CA PRO A 311 -5.61 -2.72 -13.77
C PRO A 311 -4.18 -2.24 -13.45
N ASN A 312 -3.21 -3.11 -13.62
CA ASN A 312 -1.79 -2.85 -13.38
C ASN A 312 -0.90 -3.37 -14.52
N ILE A 313 0.41 -3.33 -14.33
CA ILE A 313 1.40 -3.74 -15.33
C ILE A 313 1.23 -5.19 -15.83
N LEU A 314 0.73 -6.11 -14.99
CA LEU A 314 0.54 -7.52 -15.37
C LEU A 314 -0.61 -7.66 -16.38
N HIS A 315 -1.72 -6.95 -16.13
CA HIS A 315 -2.85 -6.89 -17.05
C HIS A 315 -2.45 -6.27 -18.38
N TYR A 316 -1.75 -5.13 -18.33
CA TYR A 316 -1.30 -4.41 -19.51
C TYR A 316 -0.34 -5.23 -20.37
N LYS A 317 0.63 -5.91 -19.74
CA LYS A 317 1.57 -6.81 -20.43
C LYS A 317 0.84 -7.96 -21.14
N THR A 318 -0.17 -8.55 -20.50
CA THR A 318 -0.94 -9.65 -21.08
C THR A 318 -1.73 -9.18 -22.31
N ILE A 319 -2.46 -8.07 -22.20
CA ILE A 319 -3.22 -7.51 -23.30
C ILE A 319 -2.29 -7.02 -24.43
N ALA A 320 -1.16 -6.41 -24.06
CA ALA A 320 -0.20 -5.93 -25.05
C ALA A 320 0.40 -7.09 -25.88
N ALA A 321 0.71 -8.23 -25.26
CA ALA A 321 1.17 -9.41 -25.97
C ALA A 321 0.11 -9.98 -26.95
N GLN A 322 -1.18 -9.85 -26.63
CA GLN A 322 -2.28 -10.25 -27.52
C GLN A 322 -2.45 -9.32 -28.72
N VAL A 323 -2.34 -7.99 -28.49
CA VAL A 323 -2.64 -6.97 -29.51
C VAL A 323 -1.43 -6.60 -30.35
N TYR A 324 -0.27 -6.40 -29.72
CA TYR A 324 0.98 -6.01 -30.36
C TYR A 324 1.88 -7.20 -30.74
N GLY A 325 1.54 -8.43 -30.27
CA GLY A 325 2.32 -9.63 -30.51
C GLY A 325 3.42 -9.89 -29.48
N SER A 326 4.15 -10.99 -29.67
CA SER A 326 5.25 -11.41 -28.79
C SER A 326 6.34 -10.35 -28.66
N ASP A 327 6.52 -9.53 -29.68
CA ASP A 327 7.59 -8.54 -29.80
C ASP A 327 7.27 -7.21 -29.10
N PHE A 328 6.14 -7.15 -28.37
CA PHE A 328 5.71 -5.95 -27.64
C PHE A 328 6.83 -5.25 -26.88
N LEU A 329 7.69 -6.03 -26.20
CA LEU A 329 8.77 -5.48 -25.39
C LEU A 329 9.88 -4.81 -26.22
N SER A 330 10.03 -5.14 -27.49
CA SER A 330 11.04 -4.58 -28.40
C SER A 330 10.53 -3.46 -29.30
N LEU A 331 9.22 -3.14 -29.23
CA LEU A 331 8.63 -2.10 -30.06
C LEU A 331 9.13 -0.71 -29.64
N SER A 332 9.32 0.17 -30.63
CA SER A 332 9.60 1.58 -30.36
C SER A 332 8.37 2.28 -29.76
N ALA A 333 8.58 3.39 -29.06
CA ALA A 333 7.50 4.20 -28.52
C ALA A 333 6.51 4.68 -29.64
N ASP A 334 7.04 5.05 -30.81
CA ASP A 334 6.23 5.42 -31.96
C ASP A 334 5.39 4.23 -32.48
N SER A 335 5.91 3.00 -32.42
CA SER A 335 5.16 1.79 -32.80
C SER A 335 4.03 1.50 -31.84
N LEU A 336 4.22 1.75 -30.54
CA LEU A 336 3.16 1.62 -29.53
C LEU A 336 2.05 2.66 -29.72
N ALA A 337 2.36 3.83 -30.28
CA ALA A 337 1.41 4.88 -30.60
C ALA A 337 0.60 4.61 -31.88
N ASN A 338 0.81 3.47 -32.58
CA ASN A 338 0.01 3.11 -33.75
C ASN A 338 -1.48 3.14 -33.43
N SER A 339 -2.23 3.96 -34.15
CA SER A 339 -3.64 4.24 -33.84
C SER A 339 -4.49 2.98 -33.75
N THR A 340 -4.40 2.10 -34.78
CA THR A 340 -5.22 0.90 -34.86
C THR A 340 -4.87 -0.09 -33.69
N LEU A 341 -3.59 -0.30 -33.42
CA LEU A 341 -3.18 -1.21 -32.35
C LEU A 341 -3.56 -0.65 -30.99
N LEU A 342 -3.41 0.66 -30.76
CA LEU A 342 -3.79 1.29 -29.50
C LEU A 342 -5.30 1.25 -29.26
N GLU A 343 -6.12 1.46 -30.29
CA GLU A 343 -7.58 1.32 -30.22
C GLU A 343 -8.00 -0.13 -29.94
N ASN A 344 -7.35 -1.10 -30.56
CA ASN A 344 -7.56 -2.52 -30.26
C ASN A 344 -7.18 -2.82 -28.82
N PHE A 345 -6.04 -2.32 -28.34
CA PHE A 345 -5.64 -2.47 -26.95
C PHE A 345 -6.67 -1.88 -25.98
N MET A 346 -7.13 -0.65 -26.24
CA MET A 346 -8.16 -0.01 -25.41
C MET A 346 -9.46 -0.83 -25.39
N THR A 347 -9.84 -1.41 -26.53
CA THR A 347 -11.02 -2.28 -26.64
C THR A 347 -10.87 -3.54 -25.79
N GLU A 348 -9.72 -4.20 -25.85
CA GLU A 348 -9.45 -5.39 -25.03
C GLU A 348 -9.36 -5.02 -23.53
N ALA A 349 -8.72 -3.91 -23.19
CA ALA A 349 -8.60 -3.43 -21.84
C ALA A 349 -9.96 -3.08 -21.18
N GLN A 350 -10.95 -2.64 -21.98
CA GLN A 350 -12.32 -2.43 -21.48
C GLN A 350 -12.99 -3.73 -20.99
N LYS A 351 -12.54 -4.90 -21.42
CA LYS A 351 -13.06 -6.21 -20.97
C LYS A 351 -12.58 -6.62 -19.57
N LEU A 352 -11.54 -5.95 -19.05
CA LEU A 352 -11.12 -6.19 -17.66
C LEU A 352 -12.28 -5.91 -16.69
N PRO A 353 -12.34 -6.60 -15.55
CA PRO A 353 -13.38 -6.35 -14.56
C PRO A 353 -13.43 -4.89 -14.10
N GLU A 354 -14.61 -4.42 -13.74
CA GLU A 354 -14.75 -3.13 -13.09
C GLU A 354 -14.22 -3.20 -11.65
N PRO A 355 -13.51 -2.15 -11.17
CA PRO A 355 -13.11 -2.07 -9.78
C PRO A 355 -14.33 -2.15 -8.86
N LYS A 356 -14.28 -2.97 -7.83
CA LYS A 356 -15.34 -3.12 -6.83
C LYS A 356 -15.23 -2.07 -5.72
N ILE A 357 -14.03 -1.54 -5.51
CA ILE A 357 -13.79 -0.52 -4.49
C ILE A 357 -14.02 0.85 -5.12
N PRO A 358 -15.07 1.57 -4.68
CA PRO A 358 -15.34 2.89 -5.22
C PRO A 358 -14.22 3.86 -4.84
N ASN A 359 -13.76 4.63 -5.82
CA ASN A 359 -13.00 5.84 -5.55
C ASN A 359 -13.96 6.90 -5.04
N TRP A 360 -13.69 7.45 -3.85
CA TRP A 360 -14.49 8.56 -3.36
C TRP A 360 -14.14 9.83 -4.12
N ILE A 361 -15.11 10.36 -4.86
CA ILE A 361 -14.99 11.63 -5.56
C ILE A 361 -16.13 12.51 -5.10
N TYR A 362 -15.84 13.75 -4.81
CA TYR A 362 -16.71 14.78 -4.28
C TYR A 362 -18.22 14.50 -4.49
N GLY A 363 -18.88 14.02 -3.44
CA GLY A 363 -20.32 13.79 -3.40
C GLY A 363 -20.86 12.57 -4.16
N SER A 364 -20.00 11.74 -4.74
CA SER A 364 -20.41 10.53 -5.48
C SER A 364 -19.42 9.40 -5.31
N PHE A 365 -19.90 8.22 -4.97
CA PHE A 365 -19.13 6.99 -5.06
C PHE A 365 -19.13 6.54 -6.53
N THR A 366 -18.11 6.94 -7.27
CA THR A 366 -17.90 6.49 -8.64
C THR A 366 -16.69 5.58 -8.72
N THR A 367 -16.83 4.46 -9.40
CA THR A 367 -15.70 3.64 -9.81
C THR A 367 -15.14 4.20 -11.10
N TYR A 368 -13.83 4.45 -11.15
CA TYR A 368 -13.11 4.77 -12.38
C TYR A 368 -12.19 3.60 -12.70
N LYS A 369 -12.34 3.09 -13.91
CA LYS A 369 -11.45 2.06 -14.42
C LYS A 369 -10.21 2.70 -15.01
N GLY A 370 -9.06 2.29 -14.53
CA GLY A 370 -7.80 2.79 -15.03
C GLY A 370 -6.61 2.05 -14.45
N PHE A 371 -5.48 2.22 -15.12
CA PHE A 371 -4.22 1.65 -14.71
C PHE A 371 -3.62 2.42 -13.52
N ARG A 372 -3.03 1.69 -12.59
CA ARG A 372 -2.21 2.24 -11.51
C ARG A 372 -0.85 1.55 -11.49
N LEU A 373 0.23 2.34 -11.34
CA LEU A 373 1.59 1.79 -11.36
C LEU A 373 1.87 0.96 -10.11
N MET A 374 1.50 1.46 -8.95
CA MET A 374 1.61 0.81 -7.64
C MET A 374 0.26 0.82 -6.93
N GLY A 375 -0.77 0.33 -7.62
CA GLY A 375 -2.10 0.25 -7.05
C GLY A 375 -2.09 -0.58 -5.78
N GLN A 376 -2.59 0.01 -4.71
CA GLN A 376 -2.73 -0.64 -3.42
C GLN A 376 -4.19 -0.65 -3.02
N ARG A 377 -4.60 -1.70 -2.34
CA ARG A 377 -5.92 -1.73 -1.77
C ARG A 377 -5.89 -0.99 -0.43
N PHE A 378 -6.37 0.24 -0.41
CA PHE A 378 -6.64 0.93 0.84
C PHE A 378 -8.03 0.52 1.32
N ILE A 379 -8.08 -0.30 2.34
CA ILE A 379 -9.27 -0.45 3.16
C ILE A 379 -9.14 0.59 4.25
N PRO A 380 -10.08 1.56 4.32
CA PRO A 380 -10.04 2.55 5.38
C PRO A 380 -10.25 1.94 6.75
#